data_09861dcb6ae54919b9eae2e43dbf80fe
#
_entry.id   09861dcb6ae54919b9eae2e43dbf80fe
#
_cell.length_a   1.000
_cell.length_b   1.000
_cell.length_c   1.000
_cell.angle_alpha   90.00
_cell.angle_beta   90.00
_cell.angle_gamma   90.00
#
_symmetry.space_group_name_H-M   'P 1'
#
loop_
_entity.id
_entity.type
_entity.pdbx_description
1 polymer ?
#
loop_
_entity_poly.entity_id
_entity_poly.type
_entity_poly.pdbx_seq_one_letter_code
_entity_poly.pdbx_strand_id
1 'polypeptide(L)'
;VDLWGMNVYRWDNPENIFKQWSALSDKPMYLSEAGSDSYMTVANHEFSKGENEKAQAHSLNNILDDVFEYRSINSGVLVFSFTDELWKAGNPNIQDVGGWAPASSGVPYDGTANEEYWGILGVDRDKKEAFYVLKGFYNKKN
;
A
#
# COMPACT_ATOMS: atom_id res chain seq x y z
N VAL A 1 -20.19 -9.65 14.21
CA VAL A 1 -18.72 -9.61 14.18
C VAL A 1 -18.21 -8.59 15.18
N ASP A 2 -17.09 -8.89 15.83
CA ASP A 2 -16.51 -8.03 16.87
C ASP A 2 -15.41 -7.12 16.30
N LEU A 3 -14.80 -7.51 15.20
CA LEU A 3 -13.79 -6.76 14.47
C LEU A 3 -13.99 -7.00 12.97
N TRP A 4 -13.89 -5.94 12.15
CA TRP A 4 -14.07 -6.02 10.71
C TRP A 4 -12.77 -5.73 9.98
N GLY A 5 -12.34 -6.63 9.08
CA GLY A 5 -11.19 -6.45 8.20
C GLY A 5 -11.62 -6.06 6.79
N MET A 6 -10.98 -5.08 6.20
CA MET A 6 -11.20 -4.66 4.81
C MET A 6 -9.89 -4.59 4.04
N ASN A 7 -9.88 -5.13 2.81
CA ASN A 7 -8.86 -4.84 1.82
C ASN A 7 -9.19 -3.48 1.18
N VAL A 8 -8.30 -2.52 1.33
CA VAL A 8 -8.55 -1.14 0.89
C VAL A 8 -7.40 -0.64 0.02
N TYR A 9 -7.71 -0.44 -1.24
CA TYR A 9 -6.82 0.10 -2.25
C TYR A 9 -7.48 1.33 -2.86
N ARG A 10 -7.42 2.45 -2.13
CA ARG A 10 -8.02 3.73 -2.53
C ARG A 10 -6.98 4.82 -2.48
N TRP A 11 -6.08 4.78 -3.46
CA TRP A 11 -4.92 5.64 -3.48
C TRP A 11 -4.16 5.54 -2.15
N ASP A 12 -3.72 6.66 -1.62
CA ASP A 12 -2.99 6.76 -0.37
C ASP A 12 -3.81 7.40 0.76
N ASN A 13 -5.14 7.49 0.63
CA ASN A 13 -6.00 8.12 1.64
C ASN A 13 -7.20 7.24 2.05
N PRO A 14 -7.01 6.25 2.89
CA PRO A 14 -8.09 5.41 3.38
C PRO A 14 -9.06 6.10 4.36
N GLU A 15 -8.85 7.35 4.75
CA GLU A 15 -9.63 8.08 5.75
C GLU A 15 -11.15 8.01 5.52
N ASN A 16 -11.59 8.08 4.26
CA ASN A 16 -13.01 8.02 3.91
C ASN A 16 -13.65 6.68 4.28
N ILE A 17 -12.88 5.58 4.26
CA ILE A 17 -13.35 4.27 4.70
C ILE A 17 -13.60 4.27 6.21
N PHE A 18 -12.72 4.87 6.99
CA PHE A 18 -12.89 4.98 8.44
C PHE A 18 -14.11 5.81 8.80
N LYS A 19 -14.32 6.95 8.13
CA LYS A 19 -15.50 7.79 8.30
C LYS A 19 -16.80 7.06 7.92
N GLN A 20 -16.81 6.34 6.81
CA GLN A 20 -17.97 5.54 6.38
C GLN A 20 -18.27 4.42 7.37
N TRP A 21 -17.25 3.71 7.84
CA TRP A 21 -17.42 2.63 8.81
C TRP A 21 -17.99 3.14 10.14
N SER A 22 -17.45 4.24 10.68
CA SER A 22 -17.94 4.81 11.95
C SER A 22 -19.38 5.31 11.87
N ALA A 23 -19.89 5.63 10.68
CA ALA A 23 -21.30 5.96 10.47
C ALA A 23 -22.22 4.73 10.42
N LEU A 24 -21.66 3.54 10.19
CA LEU A 24 -22.41 2.28 10.05
C LEU A 24 -22.31 1.38 11.27
N SER A 25 -21.23 1.50 12.05
CA SER A 25 -20.94 0.57 13.15
C SER A 25 -20.13 1.23 14.26
N ASP A 26 -20.39 0.80 15.49
CA ASP A 26 -19.60 1.10 16.68
C ASP A 26 -18.43 0.12 16.90
N LYS A 27 -18.29 -0.87 16.03
CA LYS A 27 -17.25 -1.89 16.14
C LYS A 27 -15.92 -1.40 15.52
N PRO A 28 -14.78 -1.82 16.08
CA PRO A 28 -13.50 -1.52 15.48
C PRO A 28 -13.33 -2.22 14.12
N MET A 29 -12.53 -1.60 13.27
CA MET A 29 -12.09 -2.20 12.01
C MET A 29 -10.56 -2.21 11.91
N TYR A 30 -10.03 -2.91 10.92
CA TYR A 30 -8.64 -2.82 10.50
C TYR A 30 -8.53 -2.96 8.98
N LEU A 31 -7.45 -2.46 8.42
CA LEU A 31 -7.14 -2.70 7.03
C LEU A 31 -6.44 -4.05 6.92
N SER A 32 -7.14 -5.05 6.41
CA SER A 32 -6.59 -6.39 6.19
C SER A 32 -5.62 -6.46 5.03
N GLU A 33 -5.70 -5.51 4.10
CA GLU A 33 -4.68 -5.18 3.13
C GLU A 33 -4.75 -3.70 2.79
N ALA A 34 -3.60 -3.05 2.72
CA ALA A 34 -3.41 -1.74 2.10
C ALA A 34 -1.93 -1.57 1.72
N GLY A 35 -1.68 -0.81 0.68
CA GLY A 35 -0.33 -0.58 0.17
C GLY A 35 -0.33 0.07 -1.20
N SER A 36 0.82 0.11 -1.82
CA SER A 36 1.00 0.51 -3.21
C SER A 36 2.22 -0.17 -3.82
N ASP A 37 2.23 -0.30 -5.13
CA ASP A 37 3.40 -0.84 -5.83
C ASP A 37 4.52 0.19 -5.95
N SER A 38 5.72 -0.27 -6.31
CA SER A 38 6.92 0.55 -6.52
C SER A 38 7.25 0.77 -7.99
N TYR A 39 6.26 0.66 -8.89
CA TYR A 39 6.50 0.86 -10.32
C TYR A 39 5.53 1.86 -10.92
N MET A 40 6.05 2.98 -11.42
CA MET A 40 5.27 3.98 -12.14
C MET A 40 5.16 3.60 -13.62
N THR A 41 3.99 3.20 -14.07
CA THR A 41 3.73 2.90 -15.50
C THR A 41 3.75 4.17 -16.35
N VAL A 42 3.31 5.28 -15.76
CA VAL A 42 3.30 6.61 -16.38
C VAL A 42 3.96 7.62 -15.44
N ALA A 43 4.84 8.44 -15.95
CA ALA A 43 5.43 9.53 -15.17
C ALA A 43 4.38 10.63 -14.88
N ASN A 44 4.53 11.27 -13.73
CA ASN A 44 3.81 12.50 -13.41
C ASN A 44 4.81 13.63 -13.09
N HIS A 45 4.33 14.75 -12.54
CA HIS A 45 5.18 15.90 -12.23
C HIS A 45 6.18 15.66 -11.07
N GLU A 46 5.94 14.64 -10.26
CA GLU A 46 6.72 14.34 -9.05
C GLU A 46 7.53 13.06 -9.18
N PHE A 47 6.95 12.04 -9.82
CA PHE A 47 7.55 10.71 -9.91
C PHE A 47 7.81 10.30 -11.36
N SER A 48 9.04 9.86 -11.64
CA SER A 48 9.43 9.34 -12.94
C SER A 48 8.82 7.97 -13.22
N LYS A 49 8.64 7.66 -14.52
CA LYS A 49 8.29 6.31 -14.96
C LYS A 49 9.41 5.31 -14.62
N GLY A 50 9.01 4.08 -14.39
CA GLY A 50 9.88 2.96 -14.05
C GLY A 50 9.79 2.62 -12.58
N GLU A 51 10.71 1.82 -12.11
CA GLU A 51 10.82 1.47 -10.70
C GLU A 51 11.03 2.74 -9.86
N ASN A 52 10.18 2.94 -8.86
CA ASN A 52 10.11 4.18 -8.11
C ASN A 52 9.71 3.92 -6.65
N GLU A 53 10.68 3.52 -5.87
CA GLU A 53 10.51 3.27 -4.43
C GLU A 53 10.05 4.52 -3.66
N LYS A 54 10.41 5.73 -4.14
CA LYS A 54 9.97 6.98 -3.52
C LYS A 54 8.46 7.19 -3.63
N ALA A 55 7.88 6.85 -4.78
CA ALA A 55 6.43 6.93 -4.96
C ALA A 55 5.71 5.94 -4.03
N GLN A 56 6.21 4.70 -3.92
CA GLN A 56 5.70 3.71 -2.99
C GLN A 56 5.82 4.17 -1.53
N ALA A 57 6.99 4.67 -1.14
CA ALA A 57 7.25 5.14 0.22
C ALA A 57 6.37 6.32 0.60
N HIS A 58 6.18 7.28 -0.32
CA HIS A 58 5.29 8.42 -0.12
C HIS A 58 3.84 7.95 0.09
N SER A 59 3.34 7.10 -0.80
CA SER A 59 1.99 6.53 -0.68
C SER A 59 1.80 5.77 0.63
N LEU A 60 2.76 4.90 0.99
CA LEU A 60 2.69 4.16 2.24
C LEU A 60 2.70 5.08 3.46
N ASN A 61 3.51 6.15 3.46
CA ASN A 61 3.52 7.10 4.56
C ASN A 61 2.13 7.74 4.77
N ASN A 62 1.47 8.17 3.70
CA ASN A 62 0.15 8.78 3.78
C ASN A 62 -0.91 7.78 4.30
N ILE A 63 -0.88 6.53 3.83
CA ILE A 63 -1.74 5.46 4.36
C ILE A 63 -1.53 5.27 5.86
N LEU A 64 -0.28 5.21 6.31
CA LEU A 64 0.06 5.00 7.72
C LEU A 64 -0.30 6.20 8.60
N ASP A 65 -0.17 7.42 8.09
CA ASP A 65 -0.58 8.64 8.80
C ASP A 65 -2.10 8.64 9.01
N ASP A 66 -2.91 8.28 8.00
CA ASP A 66 -4.37 8.11 8.14
C ASP A 66 -4.72 7.00 9.15
N VAL A 67 -4.06 5.85 9.06
CA VAL A 67 -4.24 4.73 10.00
C VAL A 67 -4.00 5.20 11.44
N PHE A 68 -2.98 6.01 11.68
CA PHE A 68 -2.66 6.53 12.99
C PHE A 68 -3.64 7.60 13.46
N GLU A 69 -4.04 8.51 12.58
CA GLU A 69 -5.01 9.56 12.90
C GLU A 69 -6.35 8.98 13.32
N TYR A 70 -6.82 7.96 12.61
CA TYR A 70 -8.12 7.29 12.86
C TYR A 70 -8.03 6.08 13.80
N ARG A 71 -7.04 6.00 14.67
CA ARG A 71 -6.81 4.87 15.60
C ARG A 71 -7.94 4.64 16.62
N SER A 72 -8.85 5.58 16.78
CA SER A 72 -10.07 5.37 17.59
C SER A 72 -11.11 4.46 16.91
N ILE A 73 -11.02 4.32 15.59
CA ILE A 73 -11.92 3.51 14.75
C ILE A 73 -11.16 2.30 14.20
N ASN A 74 -9.94 2.56 13.75
CA ASN A 74 -9.09 1.59 13.08
C ASN A 74 -8.04 1.02 14.04
N SER A 75 -8.00 -0.31 14.16
CA SER A 75 -7.08 -1.04 15.05
C SER A 75 -5.70 -1.30 14.43
N GLY A 76 -5.53 -1.08 13.12
CA GLY A 76 -4.24 -1.29 12.45
C GLY A 76 -4.36 -1.61 10.97
N VAL A 77 -3.22 -1.96 10.38
CA VAL A 77 -3.09 -2.31 8.97
C VAL A 77 -2.11 -3.47 8.76
N LEU A 78 -2.43 -4.37 7.85
CA LEU A 78 -1.49 -5.31 7.26
C LEU A 78 -1.06 -4.73 5.91
N VAL A 79 0.21 -4.35 5.84
CA VAL A 79 0.76 -3.76 4.62
C VAL A 79 0.96 -4.86 3.57
N PHE A 80 0.39 -4.65 2.42
CA PHE A 80 0.55 -5.52 1.27
C PHE A 80 1.61 -4.91 0.33
N SER A 81 2.76 -5.61 0.13
CA SER A 81 3.09 -6.93 0.66
C SER A 81 4.49 -6.93 1.30
N PHE A 82 4.90 -8.09 1.83
CA PHE A 82 6.21 -8.21 2.49
C PHE A 82 7.36 -8.18 1.49
N THR A 83 7.25 -8.96 0.40
CA THR A 83 8.24 -8.99 -0.69
C THR A 83 7.58 -8.88 -2.04
N ASP A 84 8.34 -8.46 -3.04
CA ASP A 84 7.96 -8.63 -4.43
C ASP A 84 7.75 -10.11 -4.78
N GLU A 85 6.81 -10.39 -5.70
CA GLU A 85 6.30 -11.74 -5.94
C GLU A 85 6.22 -12.06 -7.44
N LEU A 86 7.25 -12.67 -8.00
CA LEU A 86 7.40 -12.96 -9.44
C LEU A 86 6.30 -13.83 -10.07
N TRP A 87 5.47 -14.48 -9.25
CA TRP A 87 4.42 -15.37 -9.73
C TRP A 87 3.11 -14.67 -10.09
N LYS A 88 3.01 -13.37 -9.82
CA LYS A 88 1.75 -12.61 -9.97
C LYS A 88 1.50 -12.09 -11.39
N ALA A 89 2.51 -12.07 -12.23
CA ALA A 89 2.40 -11.67 -13.63
C ALA A 89 3.36 -12.49 -14.50
N GLY A 90 3.15 -12.50 -15.79
CA GLY A 90 4.03 -12.99 -16.84
C GLY A 90 4.87 -14.24 -16.53
N ASN A 91 6.19 -14.08 -16.54
CA ASN A 91 7.15 -15.17 -16.35
C ASN A 91 7.64 -15.25 -14.89
N PRO A 92 7.40 -16.35 -14.18
CA PRO A 92 7.73 -16.46 -12.75
C PRO A 92 9.25 -16.47 -12.42
N ASN A 93 10.11 -16.35 -13.42
CA ASN A 93 11.57 -16.29 -13.23
C ASN A 93 12.16 -14.89 -13.42
N ILE A 94 11.36 -13.92 -13.82
CA ILE A 94 11.77 -12.51 -13.99
C ILE A 94 10.68 -11.61 -13.42
N GLN A 95 11.07 -10.42 -12.99
CA GLN A 95 10.11 -9.42 -12.54
C GLN A 95 9.47 -8.72 -13.75
N ASP A 96 8.20 -8.99 -13.98
CA ASP A 96 7.47 -8.47 -15.12
C ASP A 96 6.76 -7.16 -14.77
N VAL A 97 6.81 -6.22 -15.71
CA VAL A 97 6.04 -4.99 -15.67
C VAL A 97 4.68 -5.24 -16.33
N GLY A 98 3.64 -5.09 -15.59
CA GLY A 98 2.28 -5.23 -16.11
C GLY A 98 1.26 -5.09 -15.00
N GLY A 99 0.31 -4.20 -15.21
CA GLY A 99 -0.85 -4.09 -14.33
C GLY A 99 -1.98 -4.89 -14.93
N TRP A 100 -2.28 -6.06 -14.39
CA TRP A 100 -3.49 -6.77 -14.78
C TRP A 100 -4.77 -6.16 -14.16
N ALA A 101 -4.59 -5.21 -13.23
CA ALA A 101 -5.65 -4.40 -12.65
C ALA A 101 -5.47 -2.91 -13.00
N PRO A 102 -5.53 -2.51 -14.29
CA PRO A 102 -5.34 -1.12 -14.69
C PRO A 102 -6.43 -0.23 -14.11
N ALA A 103 -6.09 1.02 -13.85
CA ALA A 103 -6.97 2.01 -13.22
C ALA A 103 -7.47 1.61 -11.82
N SER A 104 -6.80 0.69 -11.12
CA SER A 104 -7.10 0.41 -9.74
C SER A 104 -6.68 1.58 -8.85
N SER A 105 -7.46 1.82 -7.80
CA SER A 105 -7.11 2.82 -6.79
C SER A 105 -6.26 2.17 -5.70
N GLY A 106 -5.08 2.49 -5.47
CA GLY A 106 -4.21 1.88 -4.46
C GLY A 106 -2.81 1.67 -4.98
N VAL A 107 -2.59 2.15 -6.16
CA VAL A 107 -1.28 2.26 -6.77
C VAL A 107 -0.73 3.66 -6.60
N PRO A 108 0.59 3.89 -6.70
CA PRO A 108 1.13 5.12 -6.19
C PRO A 108 0.54 6.38 -6.83
N TYR A 109 0.52 6.58 -8.08
CA TYR A 109 -0.05 7.83 -8.63
C TYR A 109 -0.29 7.76 -10.13
N ASP A 110 -0.39 6.59 -10.69
CA ASP A 110 -0.56 6.38 -12.12
C ASP A 110 -1.80 5.58 -12.53
N GLY A 111 -2.57 5.12 -11.54
CA GLY A 111 -3.80 4.38 -11.77
C GLY A 111 -3.61 2.97 -12.34
N THR A 112 -2.42 2.40 -12.21
CA THR A 112 -2.08 1.06 -12.73
C THR A 112 -1.36 0.24 -11.67
N ALA A 113 -1.88 -0.93 -11.32
CA ALA A 113 -1.24 -1.84 -10.41
C ALA A 113 -0.21 -2.71 -11.14
N ASN A 114 1.01 -2.76 -10.66
CA ASN A 114 2.06 -3.64 -11.15
C ASN A 114 2.28 -4.72 -10.10
N GLU A 115 1.60 -5.85 -10.26
CA GLU A 115 1.38 -6.85 -9.20
C GLU A 115 2.65 -7.46 -8.61
N GLU A 116 3.76 -7.46 -9.35
CA GLU A 116 5.03 -8.00 -8.87
C GLU A 116 5.87 -7.01 -8.05
N TYR A 117 5.43 -5.75 -7.92
CA TYR A 117 6.20 -4.66 -7.30
C TYR A 117 5.66 -4.17 -5.95
N TRP A 118 4.78 -4.93 -5.30
CA TRP A 118 4.10 -4.50 -4.06
C TRP A 118 4.90 -4.71 -2.78
N GLY A 119 6.00 -5.45 -2.84
CA GLY A 119 6.84 -5.71 -1.67
C GLY A 119 7.42 -4.44 -1.05
N ILE A 120 7.51 -4.42 0.29
CA ILE A 120 8.37 -3.47 1.00
C ILE A 120 9.84 -3.93 0.98
N LEU A 121 10.06 -5.15 0.54
CA LEU A 121 11.37 -5.72 0.19
C LEU A 121 11.33 -6.13 -1.28
N GLY A 122 12.46 -6.06 -1.96
CA GLY A 122 12.66 -6.63 -3.29
C GLY A 122 12.64 -8.16 -3.28
N VAL A 123 12.74 -8.76 -4.46
CA VAL A 123 12.77 -10.23 -4.64
C VAL A 123 13.93 -10.87 -3.86
N ASP A 124 15.09 -10.23 -3.86
CA ASP A 124 16.31 -10.68 -3.16
C ASP A 124 16.34 -10.26 -1.68
N ARG A 125 15.24 -9.76 -1.13
CA ARG A 125 15.08 -9.30 0.26
C ARG A 125 15.85 -8.01 0.58
N ASP A 126 16.31 -7.27 -0.38
CA ASP A 126 16.80 -5.90 -0.19
C ASP A 126 15.66 -4.98 0.23
N LYS A 127 15.99 -4.02 1.08
CA LYS A 127 15.00 -3.15 1.73
C LYS A 127 14.72 -1.96 0.84
N LYS A 128 13.49 -1.83 0.40
CA LYS A 128 13.02 -0.63 -0.30
C LYS A 128 12.81 0.56 0.65
N GLU A 129 12.65 1.77 0.10
CA GLU A 129 12.34 2.96 0.92
C GLU A 129 11.09 2.79 1.78
N ALA A 130 10.07 2.09 1.27
CA ALA A 130 8.85 1.76 2.01
C ALA A 130 9.08 0.96 3.30
N PHE A 131 10.11 0.09 3.33
CA PHE A 131 10.50 -0.62 4.55
C PHE A 131 10.90 0.36 5.67
N TYR A 132 11.64 1.39 5.34
CA TYR A 132 12.08 2.37 6.33
C TYR A 132 10.96 3.28 6.80
N VAL A 133 9.98 3.58 5.94
CA VAL A 133 8.74 4.27 6.31
C VAL A 133 7.99 3.45 7.35
N LEU A 134 7.72 2.18 7.08
CA LEU A 134 7.02 1.29 8.01
C LEU A 134 7.79 1.12 9.33
N LYS A 135 9.10 0.93 9.27
CA LYS A 135 9.97 0.86 10.46
C LYS A 135 9.89 2.15 11.29
N GLY A 136 9.91 3.30 10.62
CA GLY A 136 9.79 4.61 11.27
C GLY A 136 8.44 4.77 11.98
N PHE A 137 7.37 4.32 11.34
CA PHE A 137 6.03 4.34 11.92
C PHE A 137 5.93 3.52 13.21
N TYR A 138 6.45 2.31 13.24
CA TYR A 138 6.47 1.48 14.45
C TYR A 138 7.34 2.05 15.56
N ASN A 139 8.36 2.83 15.24
CA ASN A 139 9.25 3.45 16.21
C ASN A 139 8.68 4.78 16.78
N LYS A 140 7.68 5.38 16.14
CA LYS A 140 7.00 6.60 16.65
C LYS A 140 6.13 6.34 17.90
N LYS A 141 6.03 5.09 18.32
CA LYS A 141 5.33 4.73 19.55
C LYS A 141 6.24 5.00 20.73
N ASN A 142 6.01 6.09 21.38
CA ASN A 142 5.98 6.16 22.86
C ASN A 142 5.81 7.59 23.26
#